data_73a44666fa0e7177b215fbb9eaaf8f04
#
_entry.id   73a44666fa0e7177b215fbb9eaaf8f04
#
_cell.length_a   1.000
_cell.length_b   1.000
_cell.length_c   1.000
_cell.angle_alpha   90.00
_cell.angle_beta   90.00
_cell.angle_gamma   90.00
#
_symmetry.space_group_name_H-M   'P 1'
#
loop_
_entity.id
_entity.type
_entity.pdbx_description
1 polymer ?
#
loop_
_entity_poly.entity_id
_entity_poly.type
_entity_poly.pdbx_seq_one_letter_code
_entity_poly.pdbx_strand_id
1 'polypeptide(L)'
;GMVGEVMLKVLAERNFPVTELIPVASERSVGKEIDYKGTKYKVVGMQTAVDMKADIAVFSAGGDTSLEWAPKFAAAGTTVIDNSSAWRKKKKKKLVVPEINASTLTKEDKIIANPNCSTIQMVLALAPLHKKYNIKRVIVSTYQSITGTGVKAVKQLENEYAGIQGDMAYKYPIHRNAIPQCDSFEENGYTKEEMKLVRETQKIIGDKTIAVTATAVRVPIVGGHSEAVNVEFANDFNVSEVREILHHTDGVTVQDNLDTFSYPMPLFAQGKNDVFVGRIRRDESQPNSLNMWIVS
;
A
#
# COMPACT_ATOMS: atom_id res chain seq x y z
N GLY A 1 0.25 -13.40 11.12
CA GLY A 1 -0.56 -12.20 11.38
C GLY A 1 -1.39 -11.86 10.16
N MET A 2 -2.33 -10.90 10.28
CA MET A 2 -3.30 -10.53 9.22
C MET A 2 -2.68 -10.36 7.82
N VAL A 3 -1.59 -9.62 7.70
CA VAL A 3 -0.95 -9.40 6.39
C VAL A 3 -0.38 -10.69 5.81
N GLY A 4 0.28 -11.51 6.63
CA GLY A 4 0.83 -12.80 6.17
C GLY A 4 -0.25 -13.77 5.69
N GLU A 5 -1.41 -13.81 6.34
CA GLU A 5 -2.56 -14.61 5.92
C GLU A 5 -3.11 -14.17 4.56
N VAL A 6 -3.22 -12.84 4.36
CA VAL A 6 -3.63 -12.29 3.06
C VAL A 6 -2.60 -12.59 1.96
N MET A 7 -1.30 -12.49 2.26
CA MET A 7 -0.24 -12.87 1.32
C MET A 7 -0.37 -14.33 0.87
N LEU A 8 -0.55 -15.25 1.80
CA LEU A 8 -0.74 -16.68 1.49
C LEU A 8 -2.00 -16.91 0.66
N LYS A 9 -3.10 -16.26 1.02
CA LYS A 9 -4.36 -16.32 0.26
C LYS A 9 -4.15 -15.87 -1.18
N VAL A 10 -3.52 -14.71 -1.40
CA VAL A 10 -3.27 -14.15 -2.74
C VAL A 10 -2.32 -15.03 -3.55
N LEU A 11 -1.27 -15.58 -2.95
CA LEU A 11 -0.39 -16.56 -3.63
C LEU A 11 -1.18 -17.78 -4.10
N ALA A 12 -2.10 -18.28 -3.27
CA ALA A 12 -2.97 -19.41 -3.63
C ALA A 12 -3.94 -19.06 -4.76
N GLU A 13 -4.65 -17.93 -4.67
CA GLU A 13 -5.59 -17.43 -5.68
C GLU A 13 -4.95 -17.22 -7.05
N ARG A 14 -3.72 -16.72 -7.05
CA ARG A 14 -2.94 -16.47 -8.27
C ARG A 14 -2.17 -17.69 -8.79
N ASN A 15 -2.35 -18.85 -8.16
CA ASN A 15 -1.62 -20.07 -8.52
C ASN A 15 -0.11 -19.86 -8.61
N PHE A 16 0.45 -19.04 -7.71
CA PHE A 16 1.89 -18.83 -7.68
C PHE A 16 2.61 -20.17 -7.47
N PRO A 17 3.67 -20.48 -8.23
CA PRO A 17 4.32 -21.80 -8.23
C PRO A 17 5.18 -22.01 -6.97
N VAL A 18 4.53 -22.25 -5.83
CA VAL A 18 5.18 -22.58 -4.57
C VAL A 18 5.44 -24.09 -4.54
N THR A 19 6.71 -24.49 -4.58
CA THR A 19 7.14 -25.89 -4.42
C THR A 19 7.33 -26.23 -2.94
N GLU A 20 7.82 -25.28 -2.15
CA GLU A 20 8.01 -25.40 -0.72
C GLU A 20 7.66 -24.08 -0.05
N LEU A 21 6.88 -24.12 1.03
CA LEU A 21 6.55 -22.95 1.84
C LEU A 21 7.30 -23.01 3.17
N ILE A 22 8.03 -21.94 3.50
CA ILE A 22 8.75 -21.80 4.76
C ILE A 22 8.12 -20.65 5.55
N PRO A 23 7.14 -20.95 6.45
CA PRO A 23 6.55 -19.89 7.27
C PRO A 23 7.50 -19.51 8.39
N VAL A 24 7.76 -18.20 8.50
CA VAL A 24 8.70 -17.64 9.47
C VAL A 24 7.98 -16.68 10.42
N ALA A 25 8.24 -16.78 11.70
CA ALA A 25 7.72 -15.87 12.71
C ALA A 25 8.68 -15.75 13.89
N SER A 26 8.27 -14.94 14.90
CA SER A 26 9.05 -14.82 16.14
C SER A 26 9.16 -16.16 16.88
N GLU A 27 10.18 -16.28 17.72
CA GLU A 27 10.47 -17.48 18.52
C GLU A 27 9.25 -18.02 19.29
N ARG A 28 8.32 -17.14 19.72
CA ARG A 28 7.07 -17.53 20.40
C ARG A 28 6.11 -18.34 19.52
N SER A 29 6.31 -18.32 18.22
CA SER A 29 5.46 -18.99 17.25
C SER A 29 6.13 -20.16 16.55
N VAL A 30 7.42 -20.39 16.80
CA VAL A 30 8.16 -21.53 16.26
C VAL A 30 7.47 -22.85 16.66
N GLY A 31 7.34 -23.76 15.71
CA GLY A 31 6.68 -25.05 15.89
C GLY A 31 5.16 -25.04 15.71
N LYS A 32 4.51 -23.87 15.67
CA LYS A 32 3.10 -23.80 15.30
C LYS A 32 2.90 -24.20 13.83
N GLU A 33 1.75 -24.76 13.52
CA GLU A 33 1.39 -25.13 12.16
C GLU A 33 0.54 -24.05 11.50
N ILE A 34 0.76 -23.84 10.22
CA ILE A 34 -0.12 -23.09 9.34
C ILE A 34 -0.57 -23.97 8.18
N ASP A 35 -1.79 -23.78 7.70
CA ASP A 35 -2.30 -24.46 6.52
C ASP A 35 -2.10 -23.59 5.27
N TYR A 36 -1.59 -24.20 4.20
CA TYR A 36 -1.53 -23.59 2.88
C TYR A 36 -1.94 -24.62 1.82
N LYS A 37 -3.05 -24.39 1.15
CA LYS A 37 -3.62 -25.30 0.15
C LYS A 37 -3.83 -26.74 0.67
N GLY A 38 -4.26 -26.88 1.94
CA GLY A 38 -4.50 -28.19 2.57
C GLY A 38 -3.25 -28.91 3.06
N THR A 39 -2.07 -28.29 2.93
CA THR A 39 -0.81 -28.83 3.47
C THR A 39 -0.39 -28.03 4.70
N LYS A 40 -0.03 -28.74 5.76
CA LYS A 40 0.45 -28.14 7.00
C LYS A 40 1.95 -27.91 6.98
N TYR A 41 2.35 -26.70 7.31
CA TYR A 41 3.76 -26.29 7.39
C TYR A 41 4.06 -25.79 8.80
N LYS A 42 5.21 -26.22 9.35
CA LYS A 42 5.66 -25.74 10.66
C LYS A 42 6.37 -24.40 10.54
N VAL A 43 6.02 -23.49 11.43
CA VAL A 43 6.70 -22.19 11.56
C VAL A 43 8.12 -22.42 12.08
N VAL A 44 9.08 -21.79 11.41
CA VAL A 44 10.50 -21.81 11.79
C VAL A 44 10.98 -20.43 12.23
N GLY A 45 12.14 -20.39 12.89
CA GLY A 45 12.83 -19.16 13.25
C GLY A 45 13.59 -18.55 12.07
N MET A 46 13.99 -17.29 12.23
CA MET A 46 14.65 -16.51 11.18
C MET A 46 15.96 -17.15 10.69
N GLN A 47 16.83 -17.61 11.62
CA GLN A 47 18.11 -18.20 11.22
C GLN A 47 17.91 -19.49 10.44
N THR A 48 17.01 -20.36 10.90
CA THR A 48 16.67 -21.59 10.18
C THR A 48 16.21 -21.28 8.75
N ALA A 49 15.35 -20.28 8.60
CA ALA A 49 14.85 -19.88 7.27
C ALA A 49 15.97 -19.34 6.36
N VAL A 50 16.93 -18.59 6.90
CA VAL A 50 18.12 -18.16 6.13
C VAL A 50 18.91 -19.37 5.62
N ASP A 51 19.13 -20.35 6.50
CA ASP A 51 19.92 -21.56 6.19
C ASP A 51 19.23 -22.46 5.16
N MET A 52 17.89 -22.39 5.05
CA MET A 52 17.09 -23.10 4.04
C MET A 52 17.20 -22.50 2.64
N LYS A 53 17.72 -21.29 2.48
CA LYS A 53 18.04 -20.65 1.19
C LYS A 53 16.87 -20.64 0.18
N ALA A 54 15.70 -20.22 0.62
CA ALA A 54 14.57 -20.08 -0.30
C ALA A 54 14.89 -19.12 -1.46
N ASP A 55 14.27 -19.33 -2.61
CA ASP A 55 14.45 -18.44 -3.78
C ASP A 55 13.92 -17.02 -3.50
N ILE A 56 12.76 -16.94 -2.84
CA ILE A 56 12.05 -15.69 -2.56
C ILE A 56 11.61 -15.66 -1.10
N ALA A 57 11.78 -14.52 -0.45
CA ALA A 57 11.23 -14.27 0.87
C ALA A 57 10.35 -13.00 0.86
N VAL A 58 9.10 -13.12 1.30
CA VAL A 58 8.17 -11.99 1.43
C VAL A 58 8.15 -11.55 2.89
N PHE A 59 8.60 -10.34 3.17
CA PHE A 59 8.74 -9.78 4.52
C PHE A 59 7.58 -8.87 4.89
N SER A 60 7.00 -9.12 6.07
CA SER A 60 6.04 -8.25 6.73
C SER A 60 6.21 -8.30 8.25
N ALA A 61 7.46 -8.19 8.72
CA ALA A 61 7.85 -8.34 10.12
C ALA A 61 8.24 -7.02 10.82
N GLY A 62 8.00 -5.88 10.15
CA GLY A 62 8.40 -4.57 10.64
C GLY A 62 9.80 -4.15 10.22
N GLY A 63 10.10 -2.84 10.37
CA GLY A 63 11.32 -2.23 9.86
C GLY A 63 12.60 -2.76 10.49
N ASP A 64 12.64 -2.86 11.82
CA ASP A 64 13.84 -3.29 12.55
C ASP A 64 14.21 -4.72 12.21
N THR A 65 13.23 -5.62 12.18
CA THR A 65 13.43 -7.02 11.77
C THR A 65 13.93 -7.10 10.32
N SER A 66 13.38 -6.27 9.43
CA SER A 66 13.81 -6.25 8.05
C SER A 66 15.24 -5.72 7.90
N LEU A 67 15.61 -4.67 8.61
CA LEU A 67 16.98 -4.14 8.61
C LEU A 67 18.01 -5.17 9.07
N GLU A 68 17.67 -5.97 10.06
CA GLU A 68 18.55 -7.02 10.57
C GLU A 68 18.64 -8.23 9.65
N TRP A 69 17.49 -8.73 9.14
CA TRP A 69 17.42 -10.04 8.51
C TRP A 69 17.42 -10.03 6.98
N ALA A 70 16.85 -9.03 6.33
CA ALA A 70 16.84 -8.99 4.88
C ALA A 70 18.24 -9.07 4.23
N PRO A 71 19.29 -8.41 4.79
CA PRO A 71 20.65 -8.58 4.28
C PRO A 71 21.19 -10.00 4.43
N LYS A 72 20.83 -10.72 5.50
CA LYS A 72 21.26 -12.12 5.73
C LYS A 72 20.63 -13.06 4.70
N PHE A 73 19.32 -12.90 4.45
CA PHE A 73 18.61 -13.62 3.37
C PHE A 73 19.22 -13.33 2.00
N ALA A 74 19.44 -12.06 1.68
CA ALA A 74 20.05 -11.64 0.42
C ALA A 74 21.47 -12.22 0.23
N ALA A 75 22.29 -12.25 1.28
CA ALA A 75 23.62 -12.85 1.26
C ALA A 75 23.59 -14.37 1.05
N ALA A 76 22.53 -15.04 1.52
CA ALA A 76 22.30 -16.47 1.29
C ALA A 76 21.76 -16.77 -0.13
N GLY A 77 21.50 -15.74 -0.96
CA GLY A 77 21.02 -15.87 -2.33
C GLY A 77 19.53 -15.60 -2.52
N THR A 78 18.77 -15.50 -1.44
CA THR A 78 17.32 -15.25 -1.46
C THR A 78 16.99 -13.83 -1.96
N THR A 79 16.00 -13.71 -2.82
CA THR A 79 15.43 -12.39 -3.19
C THR A 79 14.35 -12.01 -2.18
N VAL A 80 14.55 -10.91 -1.47
CA VAL A 80 13.65 -10.40 -0.45
C VAL A 80 12.71 -9.34 -1.05
N ILE A 81 11.41 -9.52 -0.88
CA ILE A 81 10.37 -8.52 -1.16
C ILE A 81 9.88 -8.02 0.20
N ASP A 82 10.19 -6.78 0.51
CA ASP A 82 9.95 -6.21 1.84
C ASP A 82 8.80 -5.22 1.87
N ASN A 83 7.79 -5.50 2.68
CA ASN A 83 6.62 -4.65 2.87
C ASN A 83 6.82 -3.58 3.97
N SER A 84 7.95 -3.57 4.67
CA SER A 84 8.24 -2.54 5.67
C SER A 84 8.73 -1.22 5.05
N SER A 85 8.87 -0.19 5.85
CA SER A 85 9.44 1.09 5.39
C SER A 85 10.97 1.12 5.38
N ALA A 86 11.65 0.05 5.80
CA ALA A 86 13.09 0.01 6.05
C ALA A 86 13.95 0.40 4.83
N TRP A 87 13.54 -0.03 3.65
CA TRP A 87 14.34 0.08 2.42
C TRP A 87 13.85 1.16 1.46
N ARG A 88 12.62 1.66 1.64
CA ARG A 88 11.96 2.55 0.69
C ARG A 88 12.74 3.84 0.40
N LYS A 89 13.40 4.42 1.42
CA LYS A 89 14.21 5.64 1.31
C LYS A 89 15.65 5.39 0.83
N LYS A 90 16.11 4.15 0.82
CA LYS A 90 17.50 3.83 0.45
C LYS A 90 17.71 3.99 -1.06
N LYS A 91 18.67 4.84 -1.48
CA LYS A 91 18.92 5.13 -2.91
C LYS A 91 19.22 3.89 -3.74
N LYS A 92 19.99 2.95 -3.18
CA LYS A 92 20.41 1.71 -3.88
C LYS A 92 19.36 0.60 -3.85
N LYS A 93 18.20 0.82 -3.20
CA LYS A 93 17.13 -0.19 -3.15
C LYS A 93 15.96 0.26 -4.01
N LYS A 94 15.48 -0.64 -4.84
CA LYS A 94 14.36 -0.39 -5.73
C LYS A 94 13.07 -0.35 -4.92
N LEU A 95 12.23 0.63 -5.21
CA LEU A 95 10.88 0.77 -4.68
C LEU A 95 9.93 0.50 -5.85
N VAL A 96 9.22 -0.63 -5.82
CA VAL A 96 8.61 -1.17 -7.03
C VAL A 96 7.09 -1.28 -6.90
N VAL A 97 6.41 -0.75 -7.90
CA VAL A 97 5.05 -1.09 -8.28
C VAL A 97 5.16 -1.77 -9.65
N PRO A 98 4.89 -3.08 -9.76
CA PRO A 98 5.23 -3.84 -10.96
C PRO A 98 4.70 -3.24 -12.26
N GLU A 99 3.48 -2.75 -12.25
CA GLU A 99 2.80 -2.15 -13.40
C GLU A 99 3.45 -0.84 -13.87
N ILE A 100 4.26 -0.20 -13.01
CA ILE A 100 4.89 1.11 -13.31
C ILE A 100 6.36 0.95 -13.65
N ASN A 101 7.12 0.26 -12.81
CA ASN A 101 8.57 0.31 -12.85
C ASN A 101 9.28 -1.02 -12.64
N ALA A 102 8.62 -2.17 -12.87
CA ALA A 102 9.25 -3.49 -12.80
C ALA A 102 10.49 -3.61 -13.70
N SER A 103 10.51 -2.91 -14.84
CA SER A 103 11.65 -2.89 -15.78
C SER A 103 12.93 -2.29 -15.20
N THR A 104 12.86 -1.64 -14.03
CA THR A 104 14.04 -1.13 -13.32
C THR A 104 14.79 -2.21 -12.53
N LEU A 105 14.17 -3.37 -12.31
CA LEU A 105 14.77 -4.49 -11.58
C LEU A 105 15.82 -5.21 -12.41
N THR A 106 16.88 -5.62 -11.73
CA THR A 106 17.94 -6.46 -12.27
C THR A 106 18.13 -7.71 -11.39
N LYS A 107 18.91 -8.69 -11.83
CA LYS A 107 19.20 -9.91 -11.05
C LYS A 107 20.00 -9.63 -9.77
N GLU A 108 20.66 -8.49 -9.69
CA GLU A 108 21.44 -8.03 -8.54
C GLU A 108 20.56 -7.41 -7.44
N ASP A 109 19.31 -7.08 -7.74
CA ASP A 109 18.38 -6.51 -6.80
C ASP A 109 17.83 -7.59 -5.86
N LYS A 110 18.57 -7.92 -4.80
CA LYS A 110 18.21 -8.94 -3.81
C LYS A 110 17.32 -8.44 -2.67
N ILE A 111 17.13 -7.14 -2.53
CA ILE A 111 16.17 -6.56 -1.58
C ILE A 111 15.34 -5.53 -2.34
N ILE A 112 14.07 -5.83 -2.52
CA ILE A 112 13.09 -5.03 -3.26
C ILE A 112 12.09 -4.47 -2.25
N ALA A 113 11.93 -3.16 -2.21
CA ALA A 113 10.96 -2.52 -1.33
C ALA A 113 9.57 -2.45 -1.99
N ASN A 114 8.56 -2.86 -1.24
CA ASN A 114 7.16 -2.64 -1.57
C ASN A 114 6.71 -1.30 -0.98
N PRO A 115 6.01 -0.43 -1.73
CA PRO A 115 5.63 0.90 -1.26
C PRO A 115 4.59 0.90 -0.13
N ASN A 116 4.34 2.09 0.40
CA ASN A 116 3.25 2.36 1.33
C ASN A 116 1.88 2.08 0.68
N CYS A 117 0.92 1.61 1.46
CA CYS A 117 -0.40 1.20 0.98
C CYS A 117 -1.16 2.31 0.26
N SER A 118 -1.19 3.52 0.82
CA SER A 118 -1.84 4.68 0.19
C SER A 118 -1.06 5.13 -1.05
N THR A 119 0.27 5.09 -1.01
CA THR A 119 1.09 5.45 -2.16
C THR A 119 0.84 4.53 -3.35
N ILE A 120 0.79 3.20 -3.15
CA ILE A 120 0.61 2.23 -4.25
C ILE A 120 -0.66 2.51 -5.04
N GLN A 121 -1.79 2.64 -4.37
CA GLN A 121 -3.07 2.86 -5.05
C GLN A 121 -3.11 4.20 -5.80
N MET A 122 -2.53 5.25 -5.22
CA MET A 122 -2.47 6.56 -5.85
C MET A 122 -1.58 6.55 -7.10
N VAL A 123 -0.36 6.05 -7.00
CA VAL A 123 0.59 6.10 -8.13
C VAL A 123 0.17 5.20 -9.29
N LEU A 124 -0.58 4.13 -9.04
CA LEU A 124 -1.09 3.28 -10.10
C LEU A 124 -2.04 4.05 -11.04
N ALA A 125 -2.86 4.93 -10.47
CA ALA A 125 -3.71 5.84 -11.26
C ALA A 125 -2.91 7.01 -11.86
N LEU A 126 -1.91 7.55 -11.13
CA LEU A 126 -1.18 8.74 -11.54
C LEU A 126 -0.13 8.49 -12.64
N ALA A 127 0.56 7.35 -12.62
CA ALA A 127 1.68 7.09 -13.52
C ALA A 127 1.30 7.17 -15.01
N PRO A 128 0.21 6.55 -15.50
CA PRO A 128 -0.20 6.66 -16.89
C PRO A 128 -0.60 8.10 -17.26
N LEU A 129 -1.21 8.84 -16.34
CA LEU A 129 -1.58 10.24 -16.55
C LEU A 129 -0.35 11.15 -16.58
N HIS A 130 0.66 10.88 -15.73
CA HIS A 130 1.93 11.60 -15.77
C HIS A 130 2.66 11.41 -17.10
N LYS A 131 2.68 10.19 -17.62
CA LYS A 131 3.28 9.86 -18.92
C LYS A 131 2.65 10.66 -20.07
N LYS A 132 1.35 10.93 -19.99
CA LYS A 132 0.62 11.65 -21.05
C LYS A 132 0.62 13.16 -20.88
N TYR A 133 0.37 13.64 -19.66
CA TYR A 133 0.05 15.05 -19.40
C TYR A 133 1.09 15.79 -18.55
N ASN A 134 2.10 15.12 -18.01
CA ASN A 134 3.14 15.66 -17.12
C ASN A 134 2.54 16.30 -15.84
N ILE A 135 2.50 15.54 -14.76
CA ILE A 135 2.03 16.02 -13.46
C ILE A 135 3.02 17.03 -12.89
N LYS A 136 2.49 18.18 -12.49
CA LYS A 136 3.23 19.24 -11.77
C LYS A 136 3.01 19.15 -10.28
N ARG A 137 1.75 18.93 -9.87
CA ARG A 137 1.37 18.95 -8.45
C ARG A 137 0.28 17.94 -8.15
N VAL A 138 0.37 17.34 -6.96
CA VAL A 138 -0.65 16.45 -6.40
C VAL A 138 -1.01 16.94 -5.00
N ILE A 139 -2.30 17.09 -4.75
CA ILE A 139 -2.87 17.30 -3.41
C ILE A 139 -3.68 16.04 -3.11
N VAL A 140 -3.39 15.38 -2.00
CA VAL A 140 -4.11 14.17 -1.59
C VAL A 140 -4.57 14.26 -0.15
N SER A 141 -5.85 13.95 0.08
CA SER A 141 -6.38 13.66 1.39
C SER A 141 -6.77 12.18 1.45
N THR A 142 -6.21 11.45 2.40
CA THR A 142 -6.51 10.02 2.55
C THR A 142 -7.51 9.78 3.67
N TYR A 143 -8.40 8.81 3.46
CA TYR A 143 -9.36 8.30 4.43
C TYR A 143 -9.02 6.84 4.68
N GLN A 144 -8.16 6.61 5.68
CA GLN A 144 -7.49 5.33 5.86
C GLN A 144 -8.22 4.43 6.86
N SER A 145 -8.38 3.18 6.45
CA SER A 145 -8.89 2.10 7.29
C SER A 145 -8.02 1.90 8.54
N ILE A 146 -8.65 1.51 9.64
CA ILE A 146 -7.97 1.14 10.88
C ILE A 146 -7.12 -0.13 10.74
N THR A 147 -7.39 -0.97 9.75
CA THR A 147 -6.62 -2.21 9.51
C THR A 147 -5.16 -1.95 9.21
N GLY A 148 -4.81 -0.78 8.64
CA GLY A 148 -3.43 -0.35 8.44
C GLY A 148 -2.63 -0.18 9.76
N THR A 149 -3.30 0.04 10.89
CA THR A 149 -2.67 0.07 12.23
C THR A 149 -2.53 -1.33 12.83
N GLY A 150 -3.34 -2.29 12.38
CA GLY A 150 -3.29 -3.69 12.80
C GLY A 150 -4.39 -4.12 13.78
N VAL A 151 -4.26 -5.33 14.30
CA VAL A 151 -5.29 -6.02 15.12
C VAL A 151 -5.72 -5.18 16.33
N LYS A 152 -4.80 -4.46 16.96
CA LYS A 152 -5.10 -3.64 18.15
C LYS A 152 -6.11 -2.53 17.83
N ALA A 153 -6.01 -1.91 16.64
CA ALA A 153 -6.95 -0.86 16.22
C ALA A 153 -8.33 -1.44 15.86
N VAL A 154 -8.37 -2.60 15.23
CA VAL A 154 -9.63 -3.32 14.96
C VAL A 154 -10.33 -3.62 16.28
N LYS A 155 -9.60 -4.17 17.25
CA LYS A 155 -10.14 -4.46 18.59
C LYS A 155 -10.64 -3.24 19.33
N GLN A 156 -9.91 -2.12 19.22
CA GLN A 156 -10.37 -0.83 19.78
C GLN A 156 -11.73 -0.44 19.20
N LEU A 157 -11.88 -0.44 17.86
CA LEU A 157 -13.14 -0.07 17.22
C LEU A 157 -14.29 -1.00 17.64
N GLU A 158 -14.06 -2.31 17.68
CA GLU A 158 -15.05 -3.29 18.15
C GLU A 158 -15.49 -3.02 19.59
N ASN A 159 -14.53 -2.77 20.50
CA ASN A 159 -14.82 -2.43 21.89
C ASN A 159 -15.62 -1.14 21.99
N GLU A 160 -15.25 -0.11 21.24
CA GLU A 160 -15.97 1.17 21.22
C GLU A 160 -17.42 1.02 20.68
N TYR A 161 -17.64 0.18 19.67
CA TYR A 161 -19.02 -0.16 19.21
C TYR A 161 -19.83 -0.87 20.29
N ALA A 162 -19.19 -1.75 21.05
CA ALA A 162 -19.85 -2.50 22.11
C ALA A 162 -19.96 -1.73 23.46
N GLY A 163 -19.43 -0.52 23.55
CA GLY A 163 -19.37 0.25 24.79
C GLY A 163 -18.44 -0.34 25.84
N ILE A 164 -17.44 -1.14 25.43
CA ILE A 164 -16.49 -1.82 26.30
C ILE A 164 -15.21 -0.98 26.39
N GLN A 165 -14.73 -0.72 27.62
CA GLN A 165 -13.40 -0.17 27.83
C GLN A 165 -12.34 -1.23 27.52
N GLY A 166 -11.29 -0.85 26.78
CA GLY A 166 -10.19 -1.73 26.42
C GLY A 166 -8.94 -0.96 26.01
N ASP A 167 -7.93 -1.71 25.58
CA ASP A 167 -6.69 -1.14 25.06
C ASP A 167 -6.94 -0.26 23.85
N MET A 168 -6.29 0.90 23.81
CA MET A 168 -6.38 1.84 22.71
C MET A 168 -5.12 1.79 21.84
N ALA A 169 -5.32 1.67 20.53
CA ALA A 169 -4.27 1.82 19.52
C ALA A 169 -4.06 3.30 19.17
N TYR A 170 -5.10 4.11 19.27
CA TYR A 170 -5.10 5.55 19.06
C TYR A 170 -5.22 6.28 20.38
N LYS A 171 -4.74 7.52 20.43
CA LYS A 171 -4.87 8.40 21.61
C LYS A 171 -6.32 8.78 21.91
N TYR A 172 -7.17 8.81 20.88
CA TYR A 172 -8.59 9.21 20.96
C TYR A 172 -9.50 8.09 20.46
N PRO A 173 -10.77 8.07 20.86
CA PRO A 173 -11.75 7.18 20.26
C PRO A 173 -11.81 7.34 18.76
N ILE A 174 -11.90 6.20 18.06
CA ILE A 174 -12.03 6.17 16.60
C ILE A 174 -13.49 6.03 16.16
N HIS A 175 -14.34 5.41 16.96
CA HIS A 175 -15.76 5.28 16.69
C HIS A 175 -16.40 6.67 16.53
N ARG A 176 -17.12 6.89 15.41
CA ARG A 176 -17.74 8.17 15.05
C ARG A 176 -16.76 9.35 15.01
N ASN A 177 -15.52 9.10 14.66
CA ASN A 177 -14.47 10.10 14.66
C ASN A 177 -13.61 10.04 13.38
N ALA A 178 -12.91 11.12 13.08
CA ALA A 178 -11.88 11.22 12.07
C ALA A 178 -10.61 11.77 12.73
N ILE A 179 -9.52 10.99 12.73
CA ILE A 179 -8.28 11.37 13.38
C ILE A 179 -7.26 11.78 12.31
N PRO A 180 -6.91 13.09 12.21
CA PRO A 180 -5.99 13.59 11.19
C PRO A 180 -4.53 13.31 11.58
N GLN A 181 -4.24 12.07 11.88
CA GLN A 181 -2.92 11.59 12.25
C GLN A 181 -2.78 10.11 11.91
N CYS A 182 -1.91 9.81 10.95
CA CYS A 182 -1.42 8.46 10.68
C CYS A 182 0.09 8.46 10.87
N ASP A 183 0.62 7.62 11.80
CA ASP A 183 2.04 7.62 12.20
C ASP A 183 2.43 8.87 13.05
N SER A 184 3.71 9.01 13.39
CA SER A 184 4.24 10.12 14.20
C SER A 184 4.53 11.36 13.34
N PHE A 185 4.52 12.53 13.97
CA PHE A 185 4.87 13.80 13.30
C PHE A 185 6.37 13.93 13.04
N GLU A 186 6.71 14.59 11.92
CA GLU A 186 8.03 15.12 11.61
C GLU A 186 8.08 16.63 12.01
N GLU A 187 9.27 17.24 12.04
CA GLU A 187 9.46 18.64 12.47
C GLU A 187 8.72 19.67 11.60
N ASN A 188 8.46 19.32 10.36
CA ASN A 188 7.73 20.17 9.42
C ASN A 188 6.20 20.15 9.59
N GLY A 189 5.70 19.46 10.60
CA GLY A 189 4.26 19.35 10.90
C GLY A 189 3.53 18.25 10.11
N TYR A 190 4.17 17.64 9.14
CA TYR A 190 3.63 16.45 8.47
C TYR A 190 3.82 15.20 9.30
N THR A 191 2.96 14.21 9.14
CA THR A 191 3.22 12.88 9.66
C THR A 191 4.19 12.11 8.76
N LYS A 192 4.83 11.07 9.32
CA LYS A 192 5.67 10.16 8.51
C LYS A 192 4.86 9.49 7.40
N GLU A 193 3.58 9.20 7.63
CA GLU A 193 2.69 8.64 6.62
C GLU A 193 2.51 9.60 5.43
N GLU A 194 2.25 10.86 5.70
CA GLU A 194 2.12 11.90 4.68
C GLU A 194 3.41 12.06 3.88
N MET A 195 4.55 12.05 4.56
CA MET A 195 5.85 12.17 3.88
C MET A 195 6.25 10.91 3.08
N LYS A 196 5.64 9.73 3.36
CA LYS A 196 5.75 8.57 2.46
C LYS A 196 5.07 8.85 1.13
N LEU A 197 3.85 9.38 1.15
CA LEU A 197 3.13 9.78 -0.07
C LEU A 197 3.95 10.72 -0.95
N VAL A 198 4.61 11.71 -0.34
CA VAL A 198 5.49 12.65 -1.06
C VAL A 198 6.70 11.93 -1.68
N ARG A 199 7.50 11.31 -0.83
CA ARG A 199 8.83 10.78 -1.22
C ARG A 199 8.74 9.54 -2.11
N GLU A 200 7.77 8.67 -1.84
CA GLU A 200 7.60 7.43 -2.58
C GLU A 200 6.99 7.67 -3.96
N THR A 201 6.03 8.58 -4.10
CA THR A 201 5.47 9.00 -5.40
C THR A 201 6.55 9.45 -6.35
N GLN A 202 7.41 10.38 -5.90
CA GLN A 202 8.53 10.88 -6.70
C GLN A 202 9.51 9.75 -7.09
N LYS A 203 9.77 8.82 -6.19
CA LYS A 203 10.70 7.72 -6.43
C LYS A 203 10.16 6.68 -7.40
N ILE A 204 8.87 6.32 -7.28
CA ILE A 204 8.22 5.30 -8.12
C ILE A 204 8.04 5.82 -9.54
N ILE A 205 7.52 7.04 -9.69
CA ILE A 205 7.31 7.68 -11.00
C ILE A 205 8.65 8.06 -11.64
N GLY A 206 9.70 8.30 -10.82
CA GLY A 206 11.04 8.66 -11.30
C GLY A 206 11.18 10.16 -11.59
N ASP A 207 10.25 10.98 -11.15
CA ASP A 207 10.27 12.43 -11.33
C ASP A 207 10.21 13.17 -9.97
N LYS A 208 11.30 13.82 -9.62
CA LYS A 208 11.44 14.61 -8.39
C LYS A 208 10.82 16.01 -8.48
N THR A 209 10.42 16.44 -9.67
CA THR A 209 9.81 17.75 -9.88
C THR A 209 8.34 17.79 -9.52
N ILE A 210 7.70 16.62 -9.39
CA ILE A 210 6.31 16.52 -8.95
C ILE A 210 6.19 17.02 -7.51
N ALA A 211 5.47 18.12 -7.33
CA ALA A 211 5.14 18.64 -6.01
C ALA A 211 3.96 17.82 -5.42
N VAL A 212 4.15 17.26 -4.22
CA VAL A 212 3.11 16.47 -3.55
C VAL A 212 2.87 17.01 -2.15
N THR A 213 1.61 17.20 -1.78
CA THR A 213 1.20 17.45 -0.39
C THR A 213 0.08 16.50 0.01
N ALA A 214 0.12 16.05 1.26
CA ALA A 214 -0.82 15.04 1.75
C ALA A 214 -1.36 15.40 3.13
N THR A 215 -2.61 15.02 3.38
CA THR A 215 -3.21 14.97 4.72
C THR A 215 -3.76 13.57 4.93
N ALA A 216 -3.24 12.85 5.91
CA ALA A 216 -3.63 11.47 6.19
C ALA A 216 -4.58 11.40 7.38
N VAL A 217 -5.79 10.89 7.14
CA VAL A 217 -6.85 10.80 8.13
C VAL A 217 -7.22 9.35 8.40
N ARG A 218 -7.27 8.95 9.67
CA ARG A 218 -7.78 7.66 10.08
C ARG A 218 -9.30 7.76 10.29
N VAL A 219 -10.04 6.84 9.68
CA VAL A 219 -11.50 6.77 9.76
C VAL A 219 -11.96 5.39 10.24
N PRO A 220 -13.15 5.26 10.87
CA PRO A 220 -13.61 4.02 11.52
C PRO A 220 -14.15 3.01 10.50
N ILE A 221 -13.34 2.63 9.53
CA ILE A 221 -13.66 1.61 8.53
C ILE A 221 -12.66 0.48 8.57
N VAL A 222 -13.10 -0.70 8.11
CA VAL A 222 -12.29 -1.91 7.95
C VAL A 222 -12.15 -2.20 6.47
N GLY A 223 -10.96 -2.60 6.04
CA GLY A 223 -10.70 -2.89 4.63
C GLY A 223 -9.89 -1.78 3.96
N GLY A 224 -10.24 -1.37 2.77
CA GLY A 224 -9.45 -0.47 1.93
C GLY A 224 -9.29 0.97 2.43
N HIS A 225 -8.39 1.69 1.78
CA HIS A 225 -8.20 3.12 1.94
C HIS A 225 -8.87 3.88 0.80
N SER A 226 -9.38 5.07 1.10
CA SER A 226 -9.91 5.99 0.09
C SER A 226 -9.06 7.25 0.04
N GLU A 227 -9.00 7.88 -1.14
CA GLU A 227 -8.20 9.08 -1.38
C GLU A 227 -8.95 10.07 -2.25
N ALA A 228 -9.06 11.30 -1.80
CA ALA A 228 -9.43 12.44 -2.62
C ALA A 228 -8.15 13.04 -3.21
N VAL A 229 -8.01 12.96 -4.52
CA VAL A 229 -6.79 13.36 -5.24
C VAL A 229 -7.10 14.49 -6.20
N ASN A 230 -6.37 15.59 -6.07
CA ASN A 230 -6.34 16.70 -7.03
C ASN A 230 -4.98 16.72 -7.72
N VAL A 231 -4.98 16.75 -9.04
CA VAL A 231 -3.76 16.69 -9.85
C VAL A 231 -3.71 17.86 -10.81
N GLU A 232 -2.63 18.64 -10.77
CA GLU A 232 -2.32 19.65 -11.76
C GLU A 232 -1.35 19.10 -12.80
N PHE A 233 -1.71 19.23 -14.07
CA PHE A 233 -0.88 18.84 -15.21
C PHE A 233 -0.17 20.04 -15.85
N ALA A 234 0.95 19.79 -16.52
CA ALA A 234 1.61 20.79 -17.36
C ALA A 234 0.83 21.03 -18.65
N ASN A 235 0.21 19.98 -19.20
CA ASN A 235 -0.54 20.00 -20.45
C ASN A 235 -2.04 19.93 -20.17
N ASP A 236 -2.85 20.53 -21.04
CA ASP A 236 -4.29 20.38 -20.97
C ASP A 236 -4.71 18.93 -21.28
N PHE A 237 -5.88 18.55 -20.80
CA PHE A 237 -6.38 17.19 -20.91
C PHE A 237 -7.88 17.15 -21.24
N ASN A 238 -8.32 16.00 -21.73
CA ASN A 238 -9.73 15.69 -21.91
C ASN A 238 -10.16 14.64 -20.87
N VAL A 239 -11.27 14.89 -20.18
CA VAL A 239 -11.75 13.98 -19.10
C VAL A 239 -12.13 12.60 -19.66
N SER A 240 -12.70 12.51 -20.87
CA SER A 240 -13.00 11.22 -21.48
C SER A 240 -11.71 10.46 -21.85
N GLU A 241 -10.68 11.13 -22.32
CA GLU A 241 -9.36 10.51 -22.56
C GLU A 241 -8.71 10.02 -21.26
N VAL A 242 -8.85 10.78 -20.16
CA VAL A 242 -8.39 10.33 -18.83
C VAL A 242 -9.09 9.03 -18.43
N ARG A 243 -10.42 8.93 -18.60
CA ARG A 243 -11.16 7.68 -18.30
C ARG A 243 -10.67 6.52 -19.16
N GLU A 244 -10.45 6.73 -20.44
CA GLU A 244 -9.92 5.72 -21.35
C GLU A 244 -8.53 5.24 -20.94
N ILE A 245 -7.62 6.16 -20.60
CA ILE A 245 -6.29 5.81 -20.12
C ILE A 245 -6.38 4.93 -18.87
N LEU A 246 -7.19 5.33 -17.89
CA LEU A 246 -7.37 4.59 -16.65
C LEU A 246 -8.07 3.24 -16.88
N HIS A 247 -9.04 3.18 -17.80
CA HIS A 247 -9.74 1.93 -18.16
C HIS A 247 -8.79 0.88 -18.76
N HIS A 248 -7.77 1.33 -19.49
CA HIS A 248 -6.76 0.45 -20.11
C HIS A 248 -5.50 0.26 -19.24
N THR A 249 -5.50 0.76 -18.00
CA THR A 249 -4.38 0.58 -17.08
C THR A 249 -4.55 -0.72 -16.30
N ASP A 250 -3.56 -1.59 -16.39
CA ASP A 250 -3.54 -2.85 -15.64
C ASP A 250 -3.70 -2.63 -14.14
N GLY A 251 -4.58 -3.36 -13.50
CA GLY A 251 -4.87 -3.26 -12.07
C GLY A 251 -5.76 -2.08 -11.68
N VAL A 252 -6.26 -1.30 -12.63
CA VAL A 252 -7.20 -0.19 -12.40
C VAL A 252 -8.58 -0.55 -12.95
N THR A 253 -9.61 -0.31 -12.15
CA THR A 253 -11.02 -0.41 -12.55
C THR A 253 -11.68 0.96 -12.42
N VAL A 254 -12.15 1.51 -13.54
CA VAL A 254 -12.92 2.76 -13.54
C VAL A 254 -14.38 2.47 -13.14
N GLN A 255 -14.83 3.13 -12.09
CA GLN A 255 -16.19 3.05 -11.57
C GLN A 255 -16.73 4.47 -11.41
N ASP A 256 -17.29 5.04 -12.47
CA ASP A 256 -17.61 6.47 -12.56
C ASP A 256 -18.89 6.72 -13.37
N ASN A 257 -20.02 6.21 -12.89
CA ASN A 257 -21.34 6.47 -13.45
C ASN A 257 -22.21 7.22 -12.45
N LEU A 258 -22.41 8.50 -12.67
CA LEU A 258 -23.16 9.39 -11.77
C LEU A 258 -24.68 9.14 -11.80
N ASP A 259 -25.22 8.72 -12.92
CA ASP A 259 -26.66 8.46 -13.08
C ASP A 259 -27.13 7.26 -12.25
N THR A 260 -26.24 6.28 -12.08
CA THR A 260 -26.48 5.08 -11.28
C THR A 260 -25.82 5.12 -9.92
N PHE A 261 -25.26 6.27 -9.49
CA PHE A 261 -24.49 6.42 -8.26
C PHE A 261 -23.37 5.41 -8.11
N SER A 262 -22.77 5.01 -9.24
CA SER A 262 -21.66 4.05 -9.25
C SER A 262 -20.33 4.78 -9.10
N TYR A 263 -19.76 4.71 -7.92
CA TYR A 263 -18.45 5.23 -7.56
C TYR A 263 -17.76 4.31 -6.54
N PRO A 264 -16.42 4.34 -6.42
CA PRO A 264 -15.70 3.45 -5.54
C PRO A 264 -16.00 3.73 -4.05
N MET A 265 -16.18 2.66 -3.29
CA MET A 265 -16.34 2.72 -1.83
C MET A 265 -15.58 1.59 -1.16
N PRO A 266 -14.99 1.80 0.05
CA PRO A 266 -14.25 0.75 0.76
C PRO A 266 -15.06 -0.54 0.97
N LEU A 267 -16.37 -0.40 1.25
CA LEU A 267 -17.27 -1.54 1.46
C LEU A 267 -17.29 -2.52 0.28
N PHE A 268 -17.19 -2.02 -0.95
CA PHE A 268 -17.26 -2.83 -2.17
C PHE A 268 -15.88 -3.14 -2.78
N ALA A 269 -14.85 -2.40 -2.37
CA ALA A 269 -13.48 -2.65 -2.77
C ALA A 269 -12.79 -3.72 -1.90
N GLN A 270 -13.27 -3.91 -0.67
CA GLN A 270 -12.71 -4.87 0.26
C GLN A 270 -12.62 -6.28 -0.33
N GLY A 271 -11.46 -6.90 -0.19
CA GLY A 271 -11.19 -8.25 -0.70
C GLY A 271 -10.98 -8.36 -2.20
N LYS A 272 -10.97 -7.23 -2.93
CA LYS A 272 -10.63 -7.16 -4.35
C LYS A 272 -9.18 -6.70 -4.54
N ASN A 273 -8.60 -7.04 -5.68
CA ASN A 273 -7.20 -6.74 -5.98
C ASN A 273 -7.01 -5.43 -6.75
N ASP A 274 -8.05 -4.89 -7.35
CA ASP A 274 -7.99 -3.71 -8.20
C ASP A 274 -7.91 -2.42 -7.39
N VAL A 275 -7.35 -1.40 -8.02
CA VAL A 275 -7.49 -0.01 -7.63
C VAL A 275 -8.68 0.59 -8.36
N PHE A 276 -9.69 1.00 -7.62
CA PHE A 276 -10.92 1.57 -8.17
C PHE A 276 -10.79 3.08 -8.25
N VAL A 277 -11.12 3.66 -9.42
CA VAL A 277 -11.06 5.10 -9.65
C VAL A 277 -12.41 5.60 -10.14
N GLY A 278 -12.91 6.67 -9.52
CA GLY A 278 -14.15 7.32 -9.92
C GLY A 278 -14.17 8.80 -9.53
N ARG A 279 -15.33 9.42 -9.67
CA ARG A 279 -15.53 10.86 -9.45
C ARG A 279 -14.53 11.70 -10.24
N ILE A 280 -14.22 11.24 -11.47
CA ILE A 280 -13.26 11.85 -12.40
C ILE A 280 -13.89 13.09 -13.02
N ARG A 281 -13.33 14.26 -12.73
CA ARG A 281 -13.86 15.54 -13.20
C ARG A 281 -12.79 16.62 -13.22
N ARG A 282 -12.96 17.63 -14.07
CA ARG A 282 -12.11 18.82 -14.03
C ARG A 282 -12.26 19.53 -12.69
N ASP A 283 -11.19 20.14 -12.25
CA ASP A 283 -11.20 21.15 -11.20
C ASP A 283 -11.49 22.51 -11.85
N GLU A 284 -12.65 23.06 -11.57
CA GLU A 284 -13.06 24.36 -12.16
C GLU A 284 -12.34 25.56 -11.52
N SER A 285 -11.66 25.35 -10.38
CA SER A 285 -10.94 26.39 -9.65
C SER A 285 -9.48 26.57 -10.10
N GLN A 286 -8.92 25.59 -10.84
CA GLN A 286 -7.51 25.58 -11.23
C GLN A 286 -7.36 25.04 -12.65
N PRO A 287 -6.76 25.80 -13.60
CA PRO A 287 -6.46 25.31 -14.94
C PRO A 287 -5.67 24.01 -14.95
N ASN A 288 -5.92 23.16 -15.95
CA ASN A 288 -5.24 21.88 -16.14
C ASN A 288 -5.26 20.94 -14.92
N SER A 289 -6.28 21.06 -14.09
CA SER A 289 -6.40 20.26 -12.87
C SER A 289 -7.58 19.31 -12.90
N LEU A 290 -7.36 18.12 -12.35
CA LEU A 290 -8.27 16.99 -12.32
C LEU A 290 -8.54 16.58 -10.86
N ASN A 291 -9.79 16.28 -10.54
CA ASN A 291 -10.17 15.62 -9.31
C ASN A 291 -10.53 14.16 -9.56
N MET A 292 -10.09 13.27 -8.68
CA MET A 292 -10.42 11.83 -8.66
C MET A 292 -10.68 11.35 -7.25
N TRP A 293 -11.40 10.24 -7.16
CA TRP A 293 -11.57 9.45 -5.95
C TRP A 293 -11.03 8.05 -6.20
N ILE A 294 -10.07 7.63 -5.38
CA ILE A 294 -9.35 6.36 -5.53
C ILE A 294 -9.60 5.50 -4.29
N VAL A 295 -9.90 4.22 -4.49
CA VAL A 295 -10.15 3.26 -3.40
C VAL A 295 -9.48 1.92 -3.73
N SER A 296 -8.80 1.37 -2.75
CA SER A 296 -8.27 0.01 -2.84
C SER A 296 -8.16 -0.63 -1.45
#